data_5ea09646e5b774503497959331c853f0
#
_entry.id   5ea09646e5b774503497959331c853f0
#
_cell.length_a   1.000
_cell.length_b   1.000
_cell.length_c   1.000
_cell.angle_alpha   90.00
_cell.angle_beta   90.00
_cell.angle_gamma   90.00
#
_symmetry.space_group_name_H-M   'P 1'
#
loop_
_entity.id
_entity.type
_entity.pdbx_description
1 polymer ?
#
loop_
_entity_poly.entity_id
_entity_poly.type
_entity_poly.pdbx_seq_one_letter_code
_entity_poly.pdbx_strand_id
1 'polypeptide(L)'
;MKNTKKVLAGVCALSFCLSAAACGSDSSSTAGGTTTTTTASYITMNESQAAAVSEAAQDLEKKELANKEIKFLAHWDINPSEGNPIGADLQMFKDVYDGYITYMSSTWETRYTDLATAVASGDSPDFFSAMDMDGFPKGALKAMFEPVDDYVKLDSELWAPAKSVNDVFVFKGKHYLAAIQASPDIVCVYNTKTIADHQYDDPATLYYNGEWTFDKFADMCNDFTDAENELYGLDGWWYSASLGHMAGKAMIELQNGEIVNNLDDPDIAKVQEQLYERIGKPQVMYDLAANGWSIRGGTNGQGVGSYETLFYPIGLWGIEGMPDAVTAFGDVEAGEIMFCPMPKFTADSKHYMTARVDGYFLCKGAPNPEGFAAFMDCRMATKTKLQDLSDETHGENYKWNEDMINMLHECYKVVNENPVFNFTSGVSDDLSAAMQNITQGTMLTGGNVKSWTEIVESEKESVDFWIEDANAGMVQ
;
A
#
# COMPACT_ATOMS: atom_id res chain seq x y z
N MET A 1 -45.18 14.75 35.97
CA MET A 1 -44.95 15.07 34.57
C MET A 1 -43.45 14.88 34.35
N LYS A 2 -43.08 13.75 33.75
CA LYS A 2 -41.66 13.37 33.46
C LYS A 2 -41.39 13.67 32.00
N ASN A 3 -40.47 14.56 31.72
CA ASN A 3 -39.96 14.78 30.37
C ASN A 3 -38.67 13.96 30.18
N THR A 4 -38.79 12.90 29.43
CA THR A 4 -37.66 12.09 28.97
C THR A 4 -37.08 12.73 27.70
N LYS A 5 -35.90 13.29 27.77
CA LYS A 5 -35.11 13.72 26.58
C LYS A 5 -34.46 12.48 25.99
N LYS A 6 -34.92 12.09 24.78
CA LYS A 6 -34.20 11.13 23.94
C LYS A 6 -32.98 11.83 23.35
N VAL A 7 -31.80 11.33 23.70
CA VAL A 7 -30.56 11.66 23.04
C VAL A 7 -30.49 10.81 21.76
N LEU A 8 -30.59 11.46 20.61
CA LEU A 8 -30.33 10.84 19.31
C LEU A 8 -28.80 10.86 19.12
N ALA A 9 -28.19 9.69 19.17
CA ALA A 9 -26.82 9.52 18.72
C ALA A 9 -26.85 9.57 17.17
N GLY A 10 -26.37 10.67 16.60
CA GLY A 10 -26.15 10.80 15.17
C GLY A 10 -24.86 10.08 14.81
N VAL A 11 -24.99 9.00 14.08
CA VAL A 11 -23.86 8.36 13.39
C VAL A 11 -23.51 9.27 12.22
N CYS A 12 -22.42 10.03 12.34
CA CYS A 12 -21.80 10.73 11.21
C CYS A 12 -21.03 9.71 10.39
N ALA A 13 -21.63 9.21 9.32
CA ALA A 13 -20.89 8.59 8.24
C ALA A 13 -20.06 9.68 7.56
N LEU A 14 -18.76 9.72 7.81
CA LEU A 14 -17.81 10.59 7.11
C LEU A 14 -17.52 9.97 5.73
N SER A 15 -18.16 10.54 4.72
CA SER A 15 -17.83 10.28 3.32
C SER A 15 -16.52 10.99 2.98
N PHE A 16 -15.44 10.25 2.81
CA PHE A 16 -14.18 10.78 2.30
C PHE A 16 -14.28 10.95 0.78
N CYS A 17 -14.50 12.17 0.34
CA CYS A 17 -14.30 12.54 -1.06
C CYS A 17 -12.84 12.90 -1.27
N LEU A 18 -12.03 11.98 -1.77
CA LEU A 18 -10.77 12.32 -2.42
C LEU A 18 -11.08 12.72 -3.87
N SER A 19 -11.24 14.03 -4.10
CA SER A 19 -11.29 14.57 -5.44
C SER A 19 -9.88 14.62 -6.01
N ALA A 20 -9.53 13.64 -6.86
CA ALA A 20 -8.43 13.81 -7.79
C ALA A 20 -8.81 14.96 -8.75
N ALA A 21 -8.10 16.08 -8.67
CA ALA A 21 -8.25 17.19 -9.60
C ALA A 21 -7.58 16.81 -10.93
N ALA A 22 -8.36 16.19 -11.84
CA ALA A 22 -8.02 16.20 -13.24
C ALA A 22 -8.77 17.36 -13.89
N CYS A 23 -8.05 18.36 -14.37
CA CYS A 23 -8.57 19.41 -15.23
C CYS A 23 -9.06 18.82 -16.55
N GLY A 24 -10.35 18.98 -16.84
CA GLY A 24 -10.92 18.59 -18.13
C GLY A 24 -12.31 19.21 -18.29
N SER A 25 -12.40 20.12 -19.24
CA SER A 25 -13.52 20.97 -19.63
C SER A 25 -14.85 20.24 -19.87
N ASP A 26 -15.93 20.95 -19.50
CA ASP A 26 -17.33 20.69 -19.85
C ASP A 26 -17.57 20.32 -21.32
N SER A 27 -18.31 19.24 -21.53
CA SER A 27 -19.31 19.22 -22.61
C SER A 27 -20.35 18.12 -22.37
N SER A 28 -21.58 18.57 -22.20
CA SER A 28 -22.80 17.75 -22.25
C SER A 28 -22.98 17.12 -23.62
N SER A 29 -23.18 15.80 -23.72
CA SER A 29 -23.96 15.25 -24.84
C SER A 29 -24.45 13.82 -24.59
N THR A 30 -25.71 13.69 -24.77
CA THR A 30 -26.63 12.57 -25.12
C THR A 30 -26.02 11.24 -25.56
N ALA A 31 -26.67 10.16 -25.08
CA ALA A 31 -26.46 8.78 -25.40
C ALA A 31 -26.41 8.47 -26.93
N GLY A 32 -25.42 7.67 -27.31
CA GLY A 32 -25.33 7.05 -28.64
C GLY A 32 -24.02 6.27 -28.72
N GLY A 33 -24.09 4.95 -28.49
CA GLY A 33 -22.92 4.07 -28.47
C GLY A 33 -22.15 4.09 -29.80
N THR A 34 -20.87 4.38 -29.69
CA THR A 34 -19.86 3.91 -30.64
C THR A 34 -18.58 3.77 -29.82
N THR A 35 -18.19 2.53 -29.61
CA THR A 35 -16.92 2.17 -28.96
C THR A 35 -15.79 2.63 -29.88
N THR A 36 -15.34 3.84 -29.69
CA THR A 36 -14.10 4.32 -30.31
C THR A 36 -12.98 3.89 -29.39
N THR A 37 -12.28 2.84 -29.73
CA THR A 37 -11.01 2.45 -29.11
C THR A 37 -10.01 3.58 -29.42
N THR A 38 -9.96 4.59 -28.56
CA THR A 38 -8.88 5.57 -28.58
C THR A 38 -7.69 4.83 -27.99
N THR A 39 -6.77 4.38 -28.83
CA THR A 39 -5.45 3.91 -28.40
C THR A 39 -4.78 5.08 -27.67
N ALA A 40 -4.76 5.03 -26.35
CA ALA A 40 -3.98 5.96 -25.56
C ALA A 40 -2.51 5.90 -26.04
N SER A 41 -1.91 7.06 -26.28
CA SER A 41 -0.52 7.16 -26.74
C SER A 41 0.40 7.00 -25.54
N TYR A 42 0.68 5.75 -25.15
CA TYR A 42 1.67 5.45 -24.12
C TYR A 42 3.09 5.37 -24.72
N ILE A 43 4.11 5.49 -23.86
CA ILE A 43 5.51 5.31 -24.27
C ILE A 43 5.76 3.83 -24.50
N THR A 44 6.12 3.47 -25.74
CA THR A 44 6.49 2.10 -26.10
C THR A 44 7.94 1.81 -25.72
N MET A 45 8.24 0.54 -25.48
CA MET A 45 9.60 0.08 -25.24
C MET A 45 10.51 0.34 -26.43
N ASN A 46 11.76 0.71 -26.15
CA ASN A 46 12.81 0.75 -27.17
C ASN A 46 13.24 -0.68 -27.57
N GLU A 47 14.11 -0.81 -28.59
CA GLU A 47 14.55 -2.11 -29.12
C GLU A 47 15.27 -2.97 -28.05
N SER A 48 16.09 -2.34 -27.18
CA SER A 48 16.82 -3.05 -26.12
C SER A 48 15.86 -3.59 -25.06
N GLN A 49 14.92 -2.77 -24.62
CA GLN A 49 13.89 -3.13 -23.64
C GLN A 49 12.99 -4.26 -24.16
N ALA A 50 12.55 -4.15 -25.42
CA ALA A 50 11.75 -5.19 -26.07
C ALA A 50 12.52 -6.51 -26.22
N ALA A 51 13.82 -6.45 -26.53
CA ALA A 51 14.67 -7.64 -26.59
C ALA A 51 14.81 -8.31 -25.22
N ALA A 52 15.03 -7.54 -24.15
CA ALA A 52 15.11 -8.06 -22.77
C ALA A 52 13.80 -8.73 -22.35
N VAL A 53 12.65 -8.13 -22.65
CA VAL A 53 11.32 -8.73 -22.39
C VAL A 53 11.15 -10.05 -23.17
N SER A 54 11.56 -10.08 -24.45
CA SER A 54 11.49 -11.28 -25.28
C SER A 54 12.40 -12.41 -24.77
N GLU A 55 13.58 -12.08 -24.24
CA GLU A 55 14.49 -13.04 -23.61
C GLU A 55 13.91 -13.58 -22.31
N ALA A 56 13.41 -12.71 -21.44
CA ALA A 56 12.79 -13.10 -20.17
C ALA A 56 11.57 -14.02 -20.38
N ALA A 57 10.85 -13.85 -21.48
CA ALA A 57 9.68 -14.63 -21.84
C ALA A 57 9.99 -16.05 -22.35
N GLN A 58 11.26 -16.41 -22.59
CA GLN A 58 11.61 -17.72 -23.19
C GLN A 58 11.27 -18.90 -22.28
N ASP A 59 11.24 -18.70 -20.97
CA ASP A 59 10.93 -19.74 -19.98
C ASP A 59 9.43 -19.86 -19.70
N LEU A 60 8.62 -18.99 -20.27
CA LEU A 60 7.17 -19.08 -20.14
C LEU A 60 6.60 -20.22 -20.98
N GLU A 61 5.61 -20.92 -20.44
CA GLU A 61 4.88 -21.95 -21.15
C GLU A 61 4.10 -21.31 -22.33
N LYS A 62 4.53 -21.61 -23.55
CA LYS A 62 3.87 -21.12 -24.78
C LYS A 62 2.62 -21.94 -25.02
N LYS A 63 1.47 -21.42 -24.61
CA LYS A 63 0.15 -22.00 -24.90
C LYS A 63 -0.72 -20.96 -25.60
N GLU A 64 -1.58 -21.43 -26.50
CA GLU A 64 -2.60 -20.57 -27.07
C GLU A 64 -3.74 -20.42 -26.07
N LEU A 65 -4.05 -19.18 -25.69
CA LEU A 65 -5.20 -18.88 -24.85
C LEU A 65 -6.47 -18.89 -25.70
N ALA A 66 -7.48 -19.65 -25.27
CA ALA A 66 -8.79 -19.67 -25.94
C ALA A 66 -9.51 -18.31 -25.80
N ASN A 67 -9.35 -17.64 -24.66
CA ASN A 67 -9.76 -16.27 -24.43
C ASN A 67 -8.50 -15.42 -24.13
N LYS A 68 -8.33 -14.33 -24.83
CA LYS A 68 -7.18 -13.42 -24.71
C LYS A 68 -7.44 -12.24 -23.78
N GLU A 69 -8.72 -11.99 -23.48
CA GLU A 69 -9.14 -10.96 -22.55
C GLU A 69 -9.09 -11.48 -21.12
N ILE A 70 -8.53 -10.66 -20.21
CA ILE A 70 -8.74 -10.78 -18.77
C ILE A 70 -9.30 -9.47 -18.23
N LYS A 71 -10.26 -9.54 -17.31
CA LYS A 71 -10.95 -8.39 -16.73
C LYS A 71 -10.38 -8.06 -15.36
N PHE A 72 -9.96 -6.83 -15.15
CA PHE A 72 -9.41 -6.31 -13.89
C PHE A 72 -10.36 -5.30 -13.25
N LEU A 73 -10.85 -5.58 -12.05
CA LEU A 73 -11.64 -4.65 -11.27
C LEU A 73 -10.77 -4.01 -10.19
N ALA A 74 -10.65 -2.68 -10.22
CA ALA A 74 -9.89 -1.92 -9.24
C ALA A 74 -10.31 -0.43 -9.26
N HIS A 75 -9.78 0.34 -8.30
CA HIS A 75 -9.91 1.80 -8.26
C HIS A 75 -8.82 2.51 -9.10
N TRP A 76 -7.98 1.77 -9.78
CA TRP A 76 -6.93 2.26 -10.67
C TRP A 76 -6.80 1.35 -11.90
N ASP A 77 -6.39 1.91 -13.04
CA ASP A 77 -6.18 1.16 -14.28
C ASP A 77 -4.75 0.61 -14.33
N ILE A 78 -4.61 -0.71 -14.54
CA ILE A 78 -3.32 -1.36 -14.71
C ILE A 78 -2.70 -1.10 -16.09
N ASN A 79 -3.51 -0.71 -17.08
CA ASN A 79 -3.01 -0.36 -18.40
C ASN A 79 -2.28 0.98 -18.37
N PRO A 80 -1.29 1.19 -19.25
CA PRO A 80 -0.56 2.43 -19.27
C PRO A 80 -1.46 3.61 -19.68
N SER A 81 -1.45 4.69 -18.91
CA SER A 81 -2.10 5.94 -19.27
C SER A 81 -1.30 6.69 -20.33
N GLU A 82 -1.92 7.71 -20.94
CA GLU A 82 -1.27 8.56 -21.93
C GLU A 82 0.01 9.20 -21.36
N GLY A 83 1.11 9.08 -22.11
CA GLY A 83 2.41 9.62 -21.72
C GLY A 83 3.18 8.79 -20.68
N ASN A 84 2.66 7.66 -20.22
CA ASN A 84 3.38 6.74 -19.35
C ASN A 84 3.95 5.53 -20.09
N PRO A 85 5.05 4.91 -19.62
CA PRO A 85 5.61 3.73 -20.23
C PRO A 85 4.70 2.50 -20.02
N ILE A 86 4.70 1.58 -21.02
CA ILE A 86 4.07 0.29 -20.84
C ILE A 86 4.89 -0.59 -19.89
N GLY A 87 4.23 -1.28 -18.95
CA GLY A 87 4.87 -2.26 -18.08
C GLY A 87 5.41 -3.47 -18.87
N ALA A 88 6.55 -4.01 -18.43
CA ALA A 88 7.18 -5.17 -19.07
C ALA A 88 6.29 -6.43 -19.02
N ASP A 89 5.52 -6.59 -17.97
CA ASP A 89 4.55 -7.67 -17.80
C ASP A 89 3.38 -7.59 -18.77
N LEU A 90 2.85 -6.38 -19.01
CA LEU A 90 1.80 -6.14 -20.02
C LEU A 90 2.31 -6.36 -21.42
N GLN A 91 3.53 -5.87 -21.73
CA GLN A 91 4.16 -6.11 -23.03
C GLN A 91 4.40 -7.61 -23.24
N MET A 92 4.90 -8.32 -22.23
CA MET A 92 5.13 -9.76 -22.29
C MET A 92 3.82 -10.54 -22.48
N PHE A 93 2.76 -10.19 -21.77
CA PHE A 93 1.44 -10.82 -21.91
C PHE A 93 0.87 -10.67 -23.32
N LYS A 94 1.03 -9.47 -23.89
CA LYS A 94 0.64 -9.19 -25.28
C LYS A 94 1.48 -9.99 -26.28
N ASP A 95 2.81 -10.01 -26.14
CA ASP A 95 3.71 -10.60 -27.13
C ASP A 95 3.68 -12.13 -27.13
N VAL A 96 3.52 -12.76 -25.94
CA VAL A 96 3.54 -14.22 -25.78
C VAL A 96 2.16 -14.84 -26.02
N TYR A 97 1.11 -14.20 -25.52
CA TYR A 97 -0.24 -14.77 -25.48
C TYR A 97 -1.26 -14.01 -26.31
N ASP A 98 -0.86 -12.91 -26.99
CA ASP A 98 -1.77 -11.95 -27.65
C ASP A 98 -2.86 -11.47 -26.64
N GLY A 99 -2.49 -11.45 -25.34
CA GLY A 99 -3.37 -11.13 -24.23
C GLY A 99 -3.52 -9.63 -24.00
N TYR A 100 -4.66 -9.25 -23.43
CA TYR A 100 -4.94 -7.87 -23.04
C TYR A 100 -5.85 -7.80 -21.81
N ILE A 101 -5.81 -6.65 -21.13
CA ILE A 101 -6.57 -6.42 -19.91
C ILE A 101 -7.67 -5.41 -20.17
N THR A 102 -8.91 -5.78 -19.85
CA THR A 102 -10.04 -4.87 -19.82
C THR A 102 -10.23 -4.37 -18.38
N TYR A 103 -10.10 -3.06 -18.20
CA TYR A 103 -10.28 -2.43 -16.91
C TYR A 103 -11.78 -2.24 -16.57
N MET A 104 -12.19 -2.73 -15.43
CA MET A 104 -13.50 -2.50 -14.82
C MET A 104 -13.33 -1.46 -13.71
N SER A 105 -13.71 -0.22 -13.99
CA SER A 105 -13.52 0.91 -13.09
C SER A 105 -14.37 0.81 -11.83
N SER A 106 -13.74 1.09 -10.68
CA SER A 106 -14.39 1.22 -9.39
C SER A 106 -13.79 2.42 -8.63
N THR A 107 -14.20 2.63 -7.38
CA THR A 107 -13.56 3.58 -6.45
C THR A 107 -12.94 2.84 -5.28
N TRP A 108 -12.07 3.52 -4.55
CA TRP A 108 -11.51 2.97 -3.30
C TRP A 108 -12.63 2.50 -2.35
N GLU A 109 -13.67 3.30 -2.19
CA GLU A 109 -14.75 3.04 -1.24
C GLU A 109 -15.70 1.92 -1.69
N THR A 110 -15.93 1.77 -3.01
CA THR A 110 -16.96 0.86 -3.53
C THR A 110 -16.44 -0.46 -4.08
N ARG A 111 -15.09 -0.61 -4.26
CA ARG A 111 -14.49 -1.74 -4.97
C ARG A 111 -14.95 -3.14 -4.50
N TYR A 112 -15.14 -3.33 -3.20
CA TYR A 112 -15.65 -4.61 -2.67
C TYR A 112 -17.14 -4.80 -2.91
N THR A 113 -17.93 -3.73 -2.86
CA THR A 113 -19.36 -3.77 -3.19
C THR A 113 -19.57 -4.04 -4.68
N ASP A 114 -18.76 -3.42 -5.52
CA ASP A 114 -18.77 -3.59 -6.97
C ASP A 114 -18.35 -5.02 -7.34
N LEU A 115 -17.27 -5.54 -6.70
CA LEU A 115 -16.87 -6.94 -6.85
C LEU A 115 -17.99 -7.91 -6.44
N ALA A 116 -18.59 -7.72 -5.26
CA ALA A 116 -19.67 -8.57 -4.80
C ALA A 116 -20.87 -8.54 -5.75
N THR A 117 -21.20 -7.36 -6.30
CA THR A 117 -22.27 -7.17 -7.28
C THR A 117 -21.96 -7.89 -8.60
N ALA A 118 -20.75 -7.76 -9.10
CA ALA A 118 -20.29 -8.41 -10.32
C ALA A 118 -20.33 -9.95 -10.19
N VAL A 119 -19.81 -10.47 -9.08
CA VAL A 119 -19.87 -11.92 -8.77
C VAL A 119 -21.33 -12.41 -8.69
N ALA A 120 -22.20 -11.69 -7.97
CA ALA A 120 -23.61 -12.09 -7.80
C ALA A 120 -24.41 -12.04 -9.11
N SER A 121 -24.08 -11.13 -10.02
CA SER A 121 -24.75 -10.99 -11.32
C SER A 121 -24.21 -11.95 -12.40
N GLY A 122 -23.08 -12.62 -12.13
CA GLY A 122 -22.40 -13.50 -13.10
C GLY A 122 -21.57 -12.75 -14.15
N ASP A 123 -21.24 -11.48 -13.92
CA ASP A 123 -20.31 -10.67 -14.71
C ASP A 123 -19.02 -10.42 -13.92
N SER A 124 -18.45 -11.48 -13.36
CA SER A 124 -17.25 -11.44 -12.56
C SER A 124 -16.05 -10.88 -13.34
N PRO A 125 -15.20 -10.05 -12.70
CA PRO A 125 -13.85 -9.84 -13.21
C PRO A 125 -13.05 -11.15 -13.12
N ASP A 126 -11.93 -11.22 -13.83
CA ASP A 126 -10.99 -12.34 -13.66
C ASP A 126 -10.16 -12.17 -12.40
N PHE A 127 -9.72 -10.94 -12.13
CA PHE A 127 -8.83 -10.71 -11.01
C PHE A 127 -9.05 -9.37 -10.31
N PHE A 128 -8.56 -9.32 -9.06
CA PHE A 128 -8.68 -8.20 -8.14
C PHE A 128 -7.36 -8.01 -7.39
N SER A 129 -6.98 -6.78 -7.08
CA SER A 129 -5.71 -6.47 -6.40
C SER A 129 -5.71 -6.97 -4.96
N ALA A 130 -4.56 -7.52 -4.52
CA ALA A 130 -4.30 -7.88 -3.12
C ALA A 130 -3.40 -6.85 -2.41
N MET A 131 -2.96 -5.80 -3.11
CA MET A 131 -1.93 -4.87 -2.62
C MET A 131 -2.33 -4.11 -1.36
N ASP A 132 -3.63 -3.87 -1.17
CA ASP A 132 -4.14 -3.10 -0.02
C ASP A 132 -4.29 -3.93 1.27
N MET A 133 -3.92 -5.23 1.24
CA MET A 133 -3.99 -6.17 2.37
C MET A 133 -5.39 -6.33 3.01
N ASP A 134 -6.42 -5.80 2.38
CA ASP A 134 -7.79 -5.76 2.91
C ASP A 134 -8.71 -6.84 2.33
N GLY A 135 -8.23 -7.62 1.36
CA GLY A 135 -8.97 -8.72 0.73
C GLY A 135 -8.85 -10.07 1.42
N PHE A 136 -7.81 -10.30 2.21
CA PHE A 136 -7.54 -11.58 2.83
C PHE A 136 -7.44 -11.46 4.37
N PRO A 137 -8.08 -12.36 5.15
CA PRO A 137 -8.84 -13.53 4.72
C PRO A 137 -10.32 -13.30 4.41
N LYS A 138 -10.89 -12.08 4.68
CA LYS A 138 -12.34 -11.83 4.58
C LYS A 138 -12.95 -12.15 3.20
N GLY A 139 -12.22 -11.92 2.12
CA GLY A 139 -12.68 -12.23 0.77
C GLY A 139 -12.79 -13.73 0.50
N ALA A 140 -11.87 -14.53 1.03
CA ALA A 140 -11.94 -15.99 1.00
C ALA A 140 -13.11 -16.50 1.87
N LEU A 141 -13.30 -15.94 3.07
CA LEU A 141 -14.43 -16.23 3.97
C LEU A 141 -15.79 -15.94 3.33
N LYS A 142 -15.90 -14.81 2.63
CA LYS A 142 -17.12 -14.37 1.93
C LYS A 142 -17.30 -15.00 0.53
N ALA A 143 -16.45 -15.97 0.16
CA ALA A 143 -16.45 -16.62 -1.15
C ALA A 143 -16.43 -15.64 -2.34
N MET A 144 -15.68 -14.54 -2.23
CA MET A 144 -15.48 -13.58 -3.30
C MET A 144 -14.34 -13.99 -4.24
N PHE A 145 -13.45 -14.85 -3.76
CA PHE A 145 -12.25 -15.34 -4.47
C PHE A 145 -12.25 -16.86 -4.56
N GLU A 146 -11.50 -17.39 -5.51
CA GLU A 146 -11.24 -18.82 -5.69
C GLU A 146 -9.77 -19.15 -5.46
N PRO A 147 -9.45 -20.40 -5.05
CA PRO A 147 -8.08 -20.85 -4.99
C PRO A 147 -7.36 -20.74 -6.33
N VAL A 148 -6.12 -20.29 -6.32
CA VAL A 148 -5.28 -20.17 -7.53
C VAL A 148 -4.52 -21.46 -7.85
N ASP A 149 -4.48 -22.43 -6.93
CA ASP A 149 -3.66 -23.65 -7.02
C ASP A 149 -3.92 -24.49 -8.27
N ASP A 150 -5.14 -24.47 -8.80
CA ASP A 150 -5.50 -25.26 -9.98
C ASP A 150 -5.03 -24.61 -11.30
N TYR A 151 -4.61 -23.35 -11.27
CA TYR A 151 -4.27 -22.55 -12.45
C TYR A 151 -2.82 -22.05 -12.42
N VAL A 152 -2.33 -21.56 -11.28
CA VAL A 152 -0.98 -21.03 -11.10
C VAL A 152 -0.10 -22.10 -10.44
N LYS A 153 1.02 -22.45 -11.10
CA LYS A 153 1.95 -23.48 -10.61
C LYS A 153 2.92 -22.91 -9.58
N LEU A 154 2.40 -22.55 -8.38
CA LEU A 154 3.17 -21.89 -7.32
C LEU A 154 4.39 -22.68 -6.81
N ASP A 155 4.44 -24.00 -7.06
CA ASP A 155 5.55 -24.91 -6.75
C ASP A 155 6.60 -25.03 -7.87
N SER A 156 6.41 -24.33 -9.00
CA SER A 156 7.35 -24.36 -10.12
C SER A 156 8.63 -23.56 -9.83
N GLU A 157 9.67 -23.79 -10.64
CA GLU A 157 10.94 -23.06 -10.57
C GLU A 157 10.75 -21.55 -10.77
N LEU A 158 9.84 -21.14 -11.64
CA LEU A 158 9.49 -19.74 -11.86
C LEU A 158 8.99 -19.06 -10.58
N TRP A 159 8.17 -19.76 -9.79
CA TRP A 159 7.54 -19.24 -8.58
C TRP A 159 8.34 -19.48 -7.30
N ALA A 160 9.44 -20.22 -7.35
CA ALA A 160 10.27 -20.55 -6.18
C ALA A 160 10.71 -19.29 -5.37
N PRO A 161 11.08 -18.14 -5.99
CA PRO A 161 11.43 -16.94 -5.24
C PRO A 161 10.27 -16.35 -4.41
N ALA A 162 9.03 -16.57 -4.83
CA ALA A 162 7.84 -16.04 -4.16
C ALA A 162 7.20 -17.03 -3.16
N LYS A 163 7.81 -18.21 -2.96
CA LYS A 163 7.23 -19.25 -2.10
C LYS A 163 6.93 -18.76 -0.68
N SER A 164 7.87 -18.08 -0.05
CA SER A 164 7.71 -17.63 1.34
C SER A 164 6.56 -16.64 1.52
N VAL A 165 6.32 -15.75 0.55
CA VAL A 165 5.20 -14.82 0.61
C VAL A 165 3.88 -15.53 0.30
N ASN A 166 3.84 -16.48 -0.66
CA ASN A 166 2.63 -17.24 -0.94
C ASN A 166 2.21 -18.11 0.25
N ASP A 167 3.16 -18.70 0.99
CA ASP A 167 2.89 -19.50 2.19
C ASP A 167 2.19 -18.69 3.31
N VAL A 168 2.24 -17.36 3.31
CA VAL A 168 1.51 -16.51 4.27
C VAL A 168 0.01 -16.48 3.97
N PHE A 169 -0.39 -16.50 2.69
CA PHE A 169 -1.77 -16.26 2.27
C PHE A 169 -2.55 -17.56 1.99
N VAL A 170 -2.47 -18.50 2.94
CA VAL A 170 -3.14 -19.79 2.85
C VAL A 170 -4.41 -19.80 3.71
N PHE A 171 -5.53 -20.20 3.10
CA PHE A 171 -6.81 -20.41 3.78
C PHE A 171 -7.32 -21.81 3.49
N LYS A 172 -7.62 -22.60 4.54
CA LYS A 172 -8.05 -23.99 4.43
C LYS A 172 -7.12 -24.86 3.56
N GLY A 173 -5.81 -24.61 3.66
CA GLY A 173 -4.79 -25.37 2.90
C GLY A 173 -4.74 -25.04 1.41
N LYS A 174 -5.31 -23.93 0.96
CA LYS A 174 -5.31 -23.42 -0.41
C LYS A 174 -4.80 -22.00 -0.48
N HIS A 175 -4.10 -21.64 -1.57
CA HIS A 175 -3.69 -20.28 -1.87
C HIS A 175 -4.82 -19.54 -2.60
N TYR A 176 -5.19 -18.36 -2.11
CA TYR A 176 -6.27 -17.55 -2.68
C TYR A 176 -5.77 -16.37 -3.51
N LEU A 177 -4.49 -16.12 -3.47
CA LEU A 177 -3.86 -15.13 -4.33
C LEU A 177 -2.55 -15.66 -4.90
N ALA A 178 -2.14 -15.11 -6.05
CA ALA A 178 -0.83 -15.29 -6.62
C ALA A 178 0.04 -14.09 -6.18
N ALA A 179 0.86 -14.29 -5.13
CA ALA A 179 1.77 -13.28 -4.62
C ALA A 179 3.10 -13.32 -5.38
N ILE A 180 3.44 -12.23 -6.05
CA ILE A 180 4.70 -12.07 -6.79
C ILE A 180 5.85 -11.83 -5.81
N GLN A 181 5.62 -10.95 -4.81
CA GLN A 181 6.59 -10.60 -3.77
C GLN A 181 5.95 -9.88 -2.60
N ALA A 182 6.67 -9.81 -1.48
CA ALA A 182 6.47 -8.75 -0.50
C ALA A 182 7.05 -7.44 -1.05
N SER A 183 6.34 -6.34 -0.87
CA SER A 183 6.77 -5.01 -1.32
C SER A 183 6.80 -4.04 -0.16
N PRO A 184 7.71 -3.06 -0.16
CA PRO A 184 7.68 -1.96 0.79
C PRO A 184 6.33 -1.25 0.70
N ASP A 185 5.62 -1.15 1.82
CA ASP A 185 4.34 -0.43 1.85
C ASP A 185 4.57 1.04 2.16
N ILE A 186 5.23 1.33 3.29
CA ILE A 186 5.42 2.71 3.76
C ILE A 186 6.90 2.99 3.93
N VAL A 187 7.34 4.08 3.31
CA VAL A 187 8.68 4.67 3.46
C VAL A 187 8.58 6.06 4.11
N CYS A 188 9.66 6.53 4.70
CA CYS A 188 9.77 7.88 5.24
C CYS A 188 10.24 8.82 4.12
N VAL A 189 9.31 9.59 3.53
CA VAL A 189 9.64 10.60 2.51
C VAL A 189 9.97 11.93 3.17
N TYR A 190 10.98 12.62 2.64
CA TYR A 190 11.40 13.94 3.11
C TYR A 190 11.98 14.79 1.97
N ASN A 191 12.09 16.09 2.21
CA ASN A 191 12.72 17.01 1.28
C ASN A 191 14.17 17.28 1.70
N THR A 192 15.13 17.00 0.82
CA THR A 192 16.57 17.13 1.09
C THR A 192 16.98 18.58 1.39
N LYS A 193 16.29 19.55 0.77
CA LYS A 193 16.52 20.97 1.03
C LYS A 193 16.07 21.36 2.45
N THR A 194 14.95 20.84 2.93
CA THR A 194 14.51 21.06 4.32
C THR A 194 15.56 20.54 5.31
N ILE A 195 16.06 19.33 5.08
CA ILE A 195 17.13 18.73 5.90
C ILE A 195 18.38 19.62 5.92
N ALA A 196 18.83 20.09 4.76
CA ALA A 196 20.01 20.94 4.65
C ALA A 196 19.82 22.32 5.28
N ASP A 197 18.69 22.98 5.06
CA ASP A 197 18.39 24.33 5.57
C ASP A 197 18.33 24.34 7.12
N HIS A 198 17.85 23.25 7.73
CA HIS A 198 17.82 23.07 9.19
C HIS A 198 19.09 22.43 9.76
N GLN A 199 20.08 22.09 8.92
CA GLN A 199 21.36 21.48 9.31
C GLN A 199 21.20 20.14 10.04
N TYR A 200 20.18 19.37 9.67
CA TYR A 200 19.99 18.01 10.18
C TYR A 200 20.92 17.02 9.47
N ASP A 201 21.23 15.94 10.17
CA ASP A 201 21.84 14.77 9.54
C ASP A 201 20.85 14.17 8.54
N ASP A 202 21.32 13.81 7.34
CA ASP A 202 20.46 13.23 6.31
C ASP A 202 19.97 11.83 6.71
N PRO A 203 18.64 11.57 6.71
CA PRO A 203 18.07 10.30 7.12
C PRO A 203 18.57 9.08 6.35
N ALA A 204 18.80 9.20 5.03
CA ALA A 204 19.36 8.11 4.23
C ALA A 204 20.80 7.80 4.65
N THR A 205 21.61 8.82 4.91
CA THR A 205 22.96 8.66 5.45
C THR A 205 22.95 8.00 6.83
N LEU A 206 22.06 8.43 7.72
CA LEU A 206 21.89 7.81 9.04
C LEU A 206 21.46 6.34 8.91
N TYR A 207 20.60 6.01 7.94
CA TYR A 207 20.20 4.63 7.66
C TYR A 207 21.39 3.76 7.27
N TYR A 208 22.21 4.20 6.30
CA TYR A 208 23.39 3.44 5.86
C TYR A 208 24.45 3.27 6.97
N ASN A 209 24.55 4.25 7.87
CA ASN A 209 25.43 4.18 9.04
C ASN A 209 24.85 3.32 10.19
N GLY A 210 23.60 2.85 10.09
CA GLY A 210 22.92 2.15 11.17
C GLY A 210 22.49 3.02 12.34
N GLU A 211 22.44 4.34 12.15
CA GLU A 211 22.11 5.37 13.14
C GLU A 211 20.68 5.91 13.02
N TRP A 212 19.95 5.52 11.96
CA TRP A 212 18.55 5.91 11.77
C TRP A 212 17.65 5.18 12.75
N THR A 213 17.49 5.75 13.96
CA THR A 213 16.72 5.21 15.08
C THR A 213 15.51 6.08 15.38
N PHE A 214 14.54 5.53 16.12
CA PHE A 214 13.38 6.29 16.56
C PHE A 214 13.77 7.51 17.40
N ASP A 215 14.81 7.42 18.23
CA ASP A 215 15.28 8.57 19.00
C ASP A 215 15.72 9.71 18.09
N LYS A 216 16.51 9.44 17.05
CA LYS A 216 16.91 10.44 16.05
C LYS A 216 15.71 11.03 15.32
N PHE A 217 14.80 10.17 14.83
CA PHE A 217 13.57 10.59 14.16
C PHE A 217 12.73 11.52 15.06
N ALA A 218 12.48 11.10 16.30
CA ALA A 218 11.67 11.88 17.23
C ALA A 218 12.34 13.20 17.65
N ASP A 219 13.67 13.21 17.83
CA ASP A 219 14.42 14.43 18.12
C ASP A 219 14.30 15.43 16.97
N MET A 220 14.48 14.99 15.72
CA MET A 220 14.33 15.84 14.54
C MET A 220 12.89 16.37 14.41
N CYS A 221 11.88 15.51 14.60
CA CYS A 221 10.48 15.94 14.59
C CYS A 221 10.18 17.01 15.65
N ASN A 222 10.68 16.83 16.88
CA ASN A 222 10.46 17.77 17.96
C ASN A 222 11.18 19.10 17.75
N ASP A 223 12.41 19.06 17.24
CA ASP A 223 13.21 20.27 16.96
C ASP A 223 12.62 21.09 15.81
N PHE A 224 12.10 20.42 14.77
CA PHE A 224 11.49 21.07 13.60
C PHE A 224 10.11 21.68 13.92
N THR A 225 9.37 21.11 14.88
CA THR A 225 7.97 21.50 15.11
C THR A 225 7.88 22.89 15.74
N ASP A 226 7.21 23.79 15.04
CA ASP A 226 6.83 25.13 15.47
C ASP A 226 5.41 25.44 15.00
N ALA A 227 4.43 25.12 15.82
CA ALA A 227 3.01 25.28 15.49
C ALA A 227 2.61 26.76 15.26
N GLU A 228 3.33 27.73 15.83
CA GLU A 228 3.07 29.17 15.61
C GLU A 228 3.44 29.59 14.17
N ASN A 229 4.46 28.94 13.61
CA ASN A 229 4.91 29.13 12.22
C ASN A 229 4.42 28.03 11.29
N GLU A 230 3.49 27.19 11.74
CA GLU A 230 2.88 26.09 10.97
C GLU A 230 3.89 25.05 10.48
N LEU A 231 4.98 24.81 11.21
CA LEU A 231 5.95 23.75 10.94
C LEU A 231 5.64 22.50 11.77
N TYR A 232 5.62 21.35 11.12
CA TYR A 232 5.31 20.07 11.78
C TYR A 232 6.33 18.99 11.41
N GLY A 233 6.80 18.27 12.42
CA GLY A 233 7.74 17.17 12.22
C GLY A 233 7.13 16.00 11.42
N LEU A 234 5.82 15.83 11.46
CA LEU A 234 5.13 14.70 10.87
C LEU A 234 3.75 15.10 10.33
N ASP A 235 3.36 14.53 9.19
CA ASP A 235 2.03 14.65 8.59
C ASP A 235 1.67 13.34 7.84
N GLY A 236 0.43 13.21 7.40
CA GLY A 236 -0.06 12.12 6.55
C GLY A 236 -0.91 11.08 7.30
N TRP A 237 -1.32 10.04 6.58
CA TRP A 237 -2.25 9.01 7.05
C TRP A 237 -1.57 7.74 7.55
N TRP A 238 -0.39 7.42 7.01
CA TRP A 238 0.24 6.09 7.13
C TRP A 238 1.26 5.99 8.27
N TYR A 239 1.47 7.07 9.01
CA TYR A 239 2.47 7.15 10.08
C TYR A 239 2.22 6.16 11.22
N SER A 240 0.95 5.94 11.58
CA SER A 240 0.61 5.20 12.80
C SER A 240 0.96 3.71 12.70
N ALA A 241 0.59 3.07 11.60
CA ALA A 241 0.95 1.67 11.38
C ALA A 241 2.46 1.52 11.20
N SER A 242 3.08 2.33 10.35
CA SER A 242 4.51 2.20 10.02
C SER A 242 5.43 2.44 11.22
N LEU A 243 5.13 3.41 12.08
CA LEU A 243 5.86 3.63 13.33
C LEU A 243 5.59 2.51 14.35
N GLY A 244 4.35 2.00 14.43
CA GLY A 244 4.01 0.86 15.27
C GLY A 244 4.77 -0.41 14.91
N HIS A 245 5.06 -0.61 13.63
CA HIS A 245 5.78 -1.78 13.12
C HIS A 245 7.28 -1.81 13.49
N MET A 246 7.82 -0.77 14.11
CA MET A 246 9.15 -0.84 14.76
C MET A 246 9.23 -1.93 15.83
N ALA A 247 8.10 -2.42 16.34
CA ALA A 247 8.00 -3.59 17.22
C ALA A 247 8.39 -4.91 16.54
N GLY A 248 8.46 -4.94 15.20
CA GLY A 248 8.74 -6.15 14.41
C GLY A 248 7.54 -7.05 14.24
N LYS A 249 6.36 -6.59 14.60
CA LYS A 249 5.08 -7.30 14.47
C LYS A 249 3.92 -6.32 14.33
N ALA A 250 2.83 -6.76 13.70
CA ALA A 250 1.60 -5.99 13.61
C ALA A 250 0.69 -6.29 14.82
N MET A 251 -0.22 -5.34 15.12
CA MET A 251 -1.23 -5.54 16.16
C MET A 251 -2.18 -6.70 15.82
N ILE A 252 -2.47 -6.88 14.54
CA ILE A 252 -3.30 -7.97 14.03
C ILE A 252 -2.47 -8.73 12.97
N GLU A 253 -2.17 -9.98 13.27
CA GLU A 253 -1.36 -10.85 12.42
C GLU A 253 -2.08 -12.12 12.03
N LEU A 254 -1.64 -12.76 10.96
CA LEU A 254 -1.99 -14.13 10.61
C LEU A 254 -0.83 -15.05 11.00
N GLN A 255 -1.04 -15.93 11.95
CA GLN A 255 -0.05 -16.88 12.44
C GLN A 255 -0.58 -18.31 12.33
N ASN A 256 0.09 -19.17 11.56
CA ASN A 256 -0.31 -20.57 11.38
C ASN A 256 -1.77 -20.78 10.91
N GLY A 257 -2.29 -19.84 10.11
CA GLY A 257 -3.65 -19.88 9.60
C GLY A 257 -4.72 -19.34 10.56
N GLU A 258 -4.34 -18.72 11.66
CA GLU A 258 -5.24 -18.06 12.62
C GLU A 258 -4.90 -16.57 12.75
N ILE A 259 -5.91 -15.73 12.86
CA ILE A 259 -5.74 -14.31 13.18
C ILE A 259 -5.44 -14.16 14.66
N VAL A 260 -4.41 -13.41 14.99
CA VAL A 260 -3.91 -13.19 16.34
C VAL A 260 -4.02 -11.72 16.73
N ASN A 261 -4.53 -11.46 17.94
CA ASN A 261 -4.53 -10.15 18.58
C ASN A 261 -3.23 -9.97 19.40
N ASN A 262 -2.38 -9.05 18.97
CA ASN A 262 -1.12 -8.73 19.63
C ASN A 262 -1.19 -7.44 20.49
N LEU A 263 -2.36 -6.92 20.82
CA LEU A 263 -2.49 -5.67 21.59
C LEU A 263 -1.82 -5.74 22.98
N ASP A 264 -1.74 -6.93 23.57
CA ASP A 264 -1.04 -7.15 24.87
C ASP A 264 0.46 -7.50 24.69
N ASP A 265 0.98 -7.50 23.48
CA ASP A 265 2.38 -7.85 23.25
C ASP A 265 3.31 -6.79 23.85
N PRO A 266 4.32 -7.18 24.66
CA PRO A 266 5.17 -6.24 25.37
C PRO A 266 6.06 -5.39 24.46
N ASP A 267 6.43 -5.88 23.27
CA ASP A 267 7.23 -5.11 22.32
C ASP A 267 6.37 -4.03 21.65
N ILE A 268 5.11 -4.36 21.33
CA ILE A 268 4.12 -3.38 20.85
C ILE A 268 3.88 -2.32 21.91
N ALA A 269 3.59 -2.74 23.14
CA ALA A 269 3.35 -1.82 24.25
C ALA A 269 4.53 -0.83 24.45
N LYS A 270 5.75 -1.35 24.41
CA LYS A 270 6.96 -0.53 24.54
C LYS A 270 7.11 0.51 23.43
N VAL A 271 6.85 0.13 22.19
CA VAL A 271 6.88 1.06 21.04
C VAL A 271 5.77 2.11 21.20
N GLN A 272 4.54 1.69 21.48
CA GLN A 272 3.39 2.59 21.61
C GLN A 272 3.55 3.60 22.77
N GLU A 273 4.15 3.20 23.89
CA GLU A 273 4.49 4.13 24.98
C GLU A 273 5.50 5.19 24.54
N GLN A 274 6.51 4.81 23.75
CA GLN A 274 7.47 5.78 23.21
C GLN A 274 6.83 6.71 22.16
N LEU A 275 5.94 6.21 21.34
CA LEU A 275 5.17 7.04 20.40
C LEU A 275 4.29 8.06 21.17
N TYR A 276 3.64 7.64 22.24
CA TYR A 276 2.87 8.53 23.10
C TYR A 276 3.75 9.64 23.72
N GLU A 277 4.90 9.28 24.31
CA GLU A 277 5.78 10.22 25.00
C GLU A 277 6.51 11.20 24.05
N ARG A 278 6.94 10.71 22.87
CA ARG A 278 7.87 11.43 21.99
C ARG A 278 7.19 12.08 20.79
N ILE A 279 6.02 11.58 20.37
CA ILE A 279 5.27 12.07 19.21
C ILE A 279 3.95 12.69 19.64
N GLY A 280 3.14 11.96 20.40
CA GLY A 280 1.79 12.37 20.78
C GLY A 280 1.77 13.54 21.76
N LYS A 281 2.43 13.40 22.92
CA LYS A 281 2.47 14.48 23.93
C LYS A 281 3.08 15.79 23.43
N PRO A 282 4.22 15.79 22.70
CA PRO A 282 4.79 17.01 22.14
C PRO A 282 3.99 17.59 20.98
N GLN A 283 3.03 16.84 20.41
CA GLN A 283 2.19 17.29 19.29
C GLN A 283 3.02 17.67 18.04
N VAL A 284 3.97 16.81 17.69
CA VAL A 284 4.84 17.05 16.51
C VAL A 284 4.15 16.81 15.19
N MET A 285 2.95 16.22 15.23
CA MET A 285 2.16 15.91 14.06
C MET A 285 1.19 17.02 13.73
N TYR A 286 0.99 17.30 12.43
CA TYR A 286 -0.09 18.14 11.93
C TYR A 286 -1.44 17.62 12.44
N ASP A 287 -2.25 18.47 13.04
CA ASP A 287 -3.50 18.06 13.68
C ASP A 287 -4.60 17.79 12.65
N LEU A 288 -4.69 16.55 12.18
CA LEU A 288 -5.71 16.10 11.24
C LEU A 288 -7.13 16.24 11.81
N ALA A 289 -7.31 16.00 13.11
CA ALA A 289 -8.62 16.09 13.76
C ALA A 289 -9.12 17.54 13.81
N ALA A 290 -8.26 18.49 14.18
CA ALA A 290 -8.58 19.91 14.18
C ALA A 290 -8.82 20.49 12.76
N ASN A 291 -8.20 19.87 11.77
CA ASN A 291 -8.30 20.30 10.37
C ASN A 291 -9.30 19.47 9.54
N GLY A 292 -10.29 18.86 10.19
CA GLY A 292 -11.38 18.13 9.52
C GLY A 292 -10.91 16.85 8.83
N TRP A 293 -9.85 16.22 9.36
CA TRP A 293 -9.20 15.04 8.77
C TRP A 293 -8.59 15.30 7.39
N SER A 294 -8.20 16.54 7.13
CA SER A 294 -7.48 16.90 5.91
C SER A 294 -5.98 16.94 6.18
N ILE A 295 -5.21 16.33 5.30
CA ILE A 295 -3.76 16.50 5.27
C ILE A 295 -3.42 17.92 4.84
N ARG A 296 -2.21 18.37 5.15
CA ARG A 296 -1.74 19.71 4.86
C ARG A 296 -1.85 20.03 3.36
N GLY A 297 -2.42 21.18 3.06
CA GLY A 297 -2.66 21.63 1.68
C GLY A 297 -3.73 20.83 0.91
N GLY A 298 -4.35 19.83 1.53
CA GLY A 298 -5.34 18.96 0.89
C GLY A 298 -4.78 17.98 -0.14
N THR A 299 -3.44 17.90 -0.27
CA THR A 299 -2.75 16.99 -1.20
C THR A 299 -1.65 16.24 -0.45
N ASN A 300 -1.58 14.92 -0.65
CA ASN A 300 -0.52 14.09 -0.06
C ASN A 300 0.86 14.68 -0.38
N GLY A 301 1.67 14.91 0.65
CA GLY A 301 3.03 15.42 0.51
C GLY A 301 3.15 16.93 0.33
N GLN A 302 2.05 17.69 0.19
CA GLN A 302 2.11 19.14 -0.05
C GLN A 302 2.94 19.88 1.00
N GLY A 303 2.81 19.55 2.28
CA GLY A 303 3.62 20.14 3.35
C GLY A 303 5.12 19.88 3.19
N VAL A 304 5.52 18.74 2.59
CA VAL A 304 6.91 18.41 2.30
C VAL A 304 7.46 19.31 1.20
N GLY A 305 6.74 19.43 0.09
CA GLY A 305 7.13 20.29 -1.03
C GLY A 305 7.12 21.79 -0.72
N SER A 306 6.31 22.22 0.26
CA SER A 306 6.29 23.61 0.77
C SER A 306 7.27 23.86 1.92
N TYR A 307 8.08 22.86 2.30
CA TYR A 307 9.08 22.90 3.38
C TYR A 307 8.50 23.12 4.79
N GLU A 308 7.24 22.77 4.99
CA GLU A 308 6.48 22.98 6.23
C GLU A 308 6.27 21.66 7.02
N THR A 309 6.55 20.52 6.38
CA THR A 309 6.51 19.18 6.97
C THR A 309 7.88 18.53 6.81
N LEU A 310 8.46 18.02 7.91
CA LEU A 310 9.77 17.37 7.85
C LEU A 310 9.70 15.97 7.27
N PHE A 311 8.81 15.11 7.81
CA PHE A 311 8.65 13.72 7.38
C PHE A 311 7.21 13.40 7.00
N TYR A 312 7.07 12.63 5.92
CA TYR A 312 5.78 12.17 5.44
C TYR A 312 5.85 10.66 5.14
N PRO A 313 5.42 9.80 6.07
CA PRO A 313 5.28 8.36 5.79
C PRO A 313 4.23 8.10 4.73
N ILE A 314 4.62 7.48 3.61
CA ILE A 314 3.72 7.17 2.50
C ILE A 314 4.26 5.97 1.70
N GLY A 315 3.42 5.32 0.93
CA GLY A 315 3.84 4.29 -0.02
C GLY A 315 4.68 4.86 -1.16
N LEU A 316 5.57 4.05 -1.72
CA LEU A 316 6.40 4.43 -2.88
C LEU A 316 5.57 5.00 -4.03
N TRP A 317 4.33 4.52 -4.21
CA TRP A 317 3.37 5.04 -5.19
C TRP A 317 3.15 6.56 -5.12
N GLY A 318 3.40 7.19 -3.97
CA GLY A 318 3.27 8.65 -3.80
C GLY A 318 4.39 9.44 -4.48
N ILE A 319 5.54 8.80 -4.72
CA ILE A 319 6.72 9.41 -5.35
C ILE A 319 7.14 8.69 -6.64
N GLU A 320 6.51 7.56 -6.98
CA GLU A 320 6.67 6.86 -8.27
C GLU A 320 5.75 7.50 -9.31
N GLY A 321 6.31 8.32 -10.20
CA GLY A 321 5.55 8.99 -11.24
C GLY A 321 6.40 9.96 -12.04
N MET A 322 5.81 10.49 -13.13
CA MET A 322 6.45 11.54 -13.91
C MET A 322 6.72 12.77 -13.03
N PRO A 323 7.76 13.56 -13.28
CA PRO A 323 8.16 14.69 -12.43
C PRO A 323 7.01 15.62 -12.03
N ASP A 324 6.12 15.93 -12.96
CA ASP A 324 4.97 16.81 -12.69
C ASP A 324 3.95 16.21 -11.71
N ALA A 325 3.92 14.89 -11.59
CA ALA A 325 2.97 14.20 -10.71
C ALA A 325 3.42 14.16 -9.24
N VAL A 326 4.72 14.34 -8.97
CA VAL A 326 5.31 14.20 -7.62
C VAL A 326 5.73 15.53 -6.98
N THR A 327 5.41 16.66 -7.61
CA THR A 327 5.78 18.02 -7.16
C THR A 327 5.31 18.37 -5.75
N ALA A 328 4.30 17.67 -5.24
CA ALA A 328 3.83 17.82 -3.86
C ALA A 328 4.92 17.51 -2.82
N PHE A 329 5.95 16.72 -3.18
CA PHE A 329 7.08 16.37 -2.32
C PHE A 329 8.31 17.23 -2.57
N GLY A 330 8.41 17.90 -3.72
CA GLY A 330 9.53 18.73 -4.15
C GLY A 330 9.86 18.53 -5.62
N ASP A 331 10.98 19.10 -6.05
CA ASP A 331 11.49 18.97 -7.41
C ASP A 331 12.42 17.74 -7.48
N VAL A 332 11.94 16.66 -8.11
CA VAL A 332 12.70 15.41 -8.25
C VAL A 332 13.95 15.61 -9.11
N GLU A 333 13.88 16.44 -10.18
CA GLU A 333 15.04 16.70 -11.06
C GLU A 333 16.10 17.56 -10.37
N ALA A 334 15.72 18.39 -9.41
CA ALA A 334 16.63 19.12 -8.55
C ALA A 334 17.21 18.26 -7.40
N GLY A 335 16.74 17.02 -7.24
CA GLY A 335 17.17 16.11 -6.18
C GLY A 335 16.58 16.47 -4.81
N GLU A 336 15.46 17.19 -4.78
CA GLU A 336 14.81 17.58 -3.51
C GLU A 336 14.05 16.44 -2.83
N ILE A 337 13.64 15.40 -3.57
CA ILE A 337 12.88 14.27 -3.01
C ILE A 337 13.85 13.15 -2.62
N MET A 338 13.72 12.69 -1.38
CA MET A 338 14.42 11.50 -0.90
C MET A 338 13.51 10.72 0.05
N PHE A 339 13.83 9.45 0.26
CA PHE A 339 13.12 8.56 1.17
C PHE A 339 14.09 7.54 1.78
N CYS A 340 13.68 6.93 2.88
CA CYS A 340 14.37 5.79 3.48
C CYS A 340 13.37 4.89 4.22
N PRO A 341 13.74 3.68 4.66
CA PRO A 341 12.91 2.90 5.58
C PRO A 341 12.52 3.72 6.81
N MET A 342 11.37 3.44 7.41
CA MET A 342 11.04 4.00 8.73
C MET A 342 12.15 3.67 9.73
N PRO A 343 12.35 4.49 10.78
CA PRO A 343 13.46 4.28 11.71
C PRO A 343 13.33 2.92 12.42
N LYS A 344 14.46 2.33 12.80
CA LYS A 344 14.46 1.20 13.74
C LYS A 344 14.25 1.69 15.16
N PHE A 345 13.68 0.85 16.03
CA PHE A 345 13.29 1.27 17.37
C PHE A 345 14.47 1.73 18.23
N THR A 346 15.54 0.92 18.29
CA THR A 346 16.79 1.25 19.00
C THR A 346 18.00 0.93 18.14
N ALA A 347 19.20 1.35 18.58
CA ALA A 347 20.44 1.04 17.85
C ALA A 347 20.66 -0.46 17.61
N ASP A 348 20.25 -1.30 18.58
CA ASP A 348 20.40 -2.76 18.52
C ASP A 348 19.23 -3.46 17.81
N SER A 349 18.16 -2.74 17.49
CA SER A 349 17.00 -3.30 16.79
C SER A 349 17.30 -3.51 15.31
N LYS A 350 16.56 -4.43 14.70
CA LYS A 350 16.51 -4.53 13.24
C LYS A 350 15.66 -3.40 12.66
N HIS A 351 15.87 -3.06 11.40
CA HIS A 351 14.87 -2.38 10.60
C HIS A 351 13.78 -3.38 10.22
N TYR A 352 12.53 -3.02 10.47
CA TYR A 352 11.34 -3.72 10.02
C TYR A 352 10.62 -2.84 9.00
N MET A 353 9.94 -3.46 8.06
CA MET A 353 9.21 -2.75 7.02
C MET A 353 7.74 -3.14 7.05
N THR A 354 6.87 -2.15 7.11
CA THR A 354 5.46 -2.36 6.77
C THR A 354 5.41 -2.95 5.36
N ALA A 355 4.84 -4.15 5.25
CA ALA A 355 4.82 -4.90 4.01
C ALA A 355 3.40 -4.95 3.45
N ARG A 356 3.28 -4.75 2.14
CA ARG A 356 2.14 -5.15 1.34
C ARG A 356 2.52 -6.31 0.43
N VAL A 357 1.56 -6.91 -0.21
CA VAL A 357 1.80 -7.96 -1.19
C VAL A 357 1.59 -7.42 -2.60
N ASP A 358 2.60 -7.53 -3.46
CA ASP A 358 2.38 -7.42 -4.89
C ASP A 358 1.78 -8.74 -5.36
N GLY A 359 0.48 -8.74 -5.61
CA GLY A 359 -0.24 -9.96 -5.96
C GLY A 359 -1.70 -9.71 -6.27
N TYR A 360 -2.36 -10.75 -6.75
CA TYR A 360 -3.75 -10.66 -7.20
C TYR A 360 -4.57 -11.88 -6.80
N PHE A 361 -5.81 -11.63 -6.43
CA PHE A 361 -6.82 -12.65 -6.22
C PHE A 361 -7.44 -13.09 -7.54
N LEU A 362 -7.71 -14.39 -7.70
CA LEU A 362 -8.60 -14.92 -8.72
C LEU A 362 -10.05 -14.74 -8.22
N CYS A 363 -10.86 -14.01 -8.96
CA CYS A 363 -12.23 -13.74 -8.54
C CYS A 363 -13.14 -14.98 -8.69
N LYS A 364 -14.14 -15.07 -7.83
CA LYS A 364 -15.17 -16.13 -7.92
C LYS A 364 -15.92 -16.02 -9.24
N GLY A 365 -15.94 -17.13 -10.01
CA GLY A 365 -16.59 -17.16 -11.32
C GLY A 365 -15.85 -16.39 -12.41
N ALA A 366 -14.54 -16.23 -12.27
CA ALA A 366 -13.68 -15.62 -13.27
C ALA A 366 -13.87 -16.26 -14.65
N PRO A 367 -14.16 -15.48 -15.72
CA PRO A 367 -14.40 -16.04 -17.04
C PRO A 367 -13.15 -16.60 -17.74
N ASN A 368 -11.94 -16.18 -17.31
CA ASN A 368 -10.67 -16.60 -17.93
C ASN A 368 -9.55 -16.86 -16.90
N PRO A 369 -9.67 -17.87 -16.02
CA PRO A 369 -8.63 -18.17 -15.02
C PRO A 369 -7.30 -18.61 -15.65
N GLU A 370 -7.32 -19.20 -16.86
CA GLU A 370 -6.09 -19.55 -17.58
C GLU A 370 -5.34 -18.32 -18.10
N GLY A 371 -6.07 -17.29 -18.54
CA GLY A 371 -5.50 -15.99 -18.92
C GLY A 371 -4.92 -15.26 -17.72
N PHE A 372 -5.63 -15.29 -16.58
CA PHE A 372 -5.11 -14.79 -15.31
C PHE A 372 -3.77 -15.46 -14.94
N ALA A 373 -3.70 -16.80 -14.95
CA ALA A 373 -2.49 -17.52 -14.63
C ALA A 373 -1.33 -17.17 -15.58
N ALA A 374 -1.60 -17.06 -16.89
CA ALA A 374 -0.60 -16.65 -17.87
C ALA A 374 -0.07 -15.23 -17.61
N PHE A 375 -0.93 -14.30 -17.20
CA PHE A 375 -0.51 -12.95 -16.84
C PHE A 375 0.30 -12.93 -15.54
N MET A 376 -0.07 -13.75 -14.54
CA MET A 376 0.72 -13.88 -13.31
C MET A 376 2.11 -14.45 -13.57
N ASP A 377 2.24 -15.43 -14.50
CA ASP A 377 3.55 -15.94 -14.92
C ASP A 377 4.38 -14.85 -15.63
N CYS A 378 3.77 -13.98 -16.44
CA CYS A 378 4.46 -12.81 -17.03
C CYS A 378 4.97 -11.86 -15.95
N ARG A 379 4.16 -11.53 -14.96
CA ARG A 379 4.57 -10.70 -13.82
C ARG A 379 5.75 -11.31 -13.05
N MET A 380 5.67 -12.62 -12.78
CA MET A 380 6.73 -13.31 -12.04
C MET A 380 8.04 -13.35 -12.85
N ALA A 381 7.97 -13.60 -14.18
CA ALA A 381 9.12 -13.55 -15.05
C ALA A 381 9.74 -12.14 -15.14
N THR A 382 8.91 -11.10 -15.23
CA THR A 382 9.36 -9.71 -15.19
C THR A 382 10.10 -9.41 -13.90
N LYS A 383 9.50 -9.75 -12.76
CA LYS A 383 10.10 -9.50 -11.43
C LYS A 383 11.46 -10.19 -11.26
N THR A 384 11.60 -11.42 -11.74
CA THR A 384 12.81 -12.21 -11.51
C THR A 384 13.94 -11.91 -12.48
N LYS A 385 13.63 -11.38 -13.69
CA LYS A 385 14.60 -11.25 -14.78
C LYS A 385 14.83 -9.84 -15.31
N LEU A 386 13.96 -8.89 -14.96
CA LEU A 386 13.98 -7.55 -15.55
C LEU A 386 14.11 -6.43 -14.50
N GLN A 387 14.86 -6.68 -13.42
CA GLN A 387 15.09 -5.66 -12.39
C GLN A 387 15.77 -4.41 -12.96
N ASP A 388 16.77 -4.60 -13.84
CA ASP A 388 17.49 -3.48 -14.47
C ASP A 388 16.54 -2.59 -15.30
N LEU A 389 15.51 -3.19 -15.93
CA LEU A 389 14.52 -2.44 -16.70
C LEU A 389 13.61 -1.59 -15.79
N SER A 390 13.33 -2.07 -14.58
CA SER A 390 12.63 -1.28 -13.56
C SER A 390 13.46 -0.06 -13.14
N ASP A 391 14.75 -0.25 -12.86
CA ASP A 391 15.67 0.81 -12.47
C ASP A 391 15.84 1.85 -13.60
N GLU A 392 15.94 1.39 -14.87
CA GLU A 392 15.96 2.25 -16.04
C GLU A 392 14.68 3.11 -16.12
N THR A 393 13.51 2.52 -15.85
CA THR A 393 12.25 3.26 -15.82
C THR A 393 12.24 4.34 -14.74
N HIS A 394 12.71 4.03 -13.53
CA HIS A 394 12.83 5.01 -12.46
C HIS A 394 13.78 6.15 -12.84
N GLY A 395 14.96 5.83 -13.38
CA GLY A 395 15.96 6.82 -13.79
C GLY A 395 15.53 7.65 -15.01
N GLU A 396 15.04 7.01 -16.07
CA GLU A 396 14.74 7.71 -17.33
C GLU A 396 13.39 8.41 -17.35
N ASN A 397 12.34 7.78 -16.79
CA ASN A 397 10.99 8.34 -16.83
C ASN A 397 10.68 9.16 -15.57
N TYR A 398 10.91 8.61 -14.38
CA TYR A 398 10.58 9.28 -13.10
C TYR A 398 11.67 10.23 -12.61
N LYS A 399 12.82 10.28 -13.30
CA LYS A 399 13.95 11.16 -12.98
C LYS A 399 14.57 10.92 -11.60
N TRP A 400 14.43 9.71 -11.08
CA TRP A 400 15.10 9.32 -9.86
C TRP A 400 16.63 9.31 -10.07
N ASN A 401 17.35 9.86 -9.10
CA ASN A 401 18.80 9.78 -9.09
C ASN A 401 19.29 8.41 -8.56
N GLU A 402 20.58 8.16 -8.65
CA GLU A 402 21.19 6.89 -8.22
C GLU A 402 20.93 6.60 -6.72
N ASP A 403 20.91 7.63 -5.87
CA ASP A 403 20.69 7.46 -4.42
C ASP A 403 19.24 6.98 -4.13
N MET A 404 18.25 7.49 -4.87
CA MET A 404 16.86 7.03 -4.75
C MET A 404 16.70 5.57 -5.21
N ILE A 405 17.34 5.19 -6.34
CA ILE A 405 17.30 3.81 -6.87
C ILE A 405 17.99 2.86 -5.89
N ASN A 406 19.17 3.23 -5.36
CA ASN A 406 19.86 2.43 -4.35
C ASN A 406 19.03 2.28 -3.07
N MET A 407 18.35 3.32 -2.63
CA MET A 407 17.47 3.27 -1.47
C MET A 407 16.23 2.41 -1.72
N LEU A 408 15.69 2.39 -2.93
CA LEU A 408 14.62 1.47 -3.32
C LEU A 408 15.06 0.00 -3.13
N HIS A 409 16.26 -0.34 -3.58
CA HIS A 409 16.83 -1.68 -3.38
C HIS A 409 17.01 -2.02 -1.89
N GLU A 410 17.46 -1.07 -1.07
CA GLU A 410 17.55 -1.26 0.38
C GLU A 410 16.17 -1.46 1.02
N CYS A 411 15.13 -0.72 0.60
CA CYS A 411 13.76 -0.95 1.07
C CYS A 411 13.26 -2.36 0.72
N TYR A 412 13.52 -2.84 -0.51
CA TYR A 412 13.19 -4.21 -0.90
C TYR A 412 13.97 -5.26 -0.11
N LYS A 413 15.24 -5.00 0.20
CA LYS A 413 16.03 -5.88 1.05
C LYS A 413 15.45 -5.97 2.47
N VAL A 414 15.11 -4.83 3.08
CA VAL A 414 14.51 -4.79 4.42
C VAL A 414 13.17 -5.53 4.44
N VAL A 415 12.29 -5.32 3.46
CA VAL A 415 10.98 -5.99 3.43
C VAL A 415 11.10 -7.49 3.18
N ASN A 416 12.11 -7.94 2.44
CA ASN A 416 12.36 -9.38 2.24
C ASN A 416 12.95 -10.05 3.47
N GLU A 417 13.76 -9.34 4.27
CA GLU A 417 14.39 -9.87 5.48
C GLU A 417 13.48 -9.79 6.72
N ASN A 418 12.73 -8.69 6.86
CA ASN A 418 11.98 -8.35 8.06
C ASN A 418 10.61 -7.70 7.72
N PRO A 419 9.72 -8.40 6.96
CA PRO A 419 8.40 -7.87 6.64
C PRO A 419 7.49 -7.86 7.88
N VAL A 420 6.61 -6.86 7.96
CA VAL A 420 5.49 -6.84 8.92
C VAL A 420 4.21 -6.71 8.13
N PHE A 421 3.46 -7.80 8.01
CA PHE A 421 2.17 -7.84 7.35
C PHE A 421 1.06 -7.50 8.35
N ASN A 422 0.26 -6.49 8.05
CA ASN A 422 -0.85 -6.07 8.88
C ASN A 422 -2.18 -6.56 8.29
N PHE A 423 -2.85 -7.47 8.97
CA PHE A 423 -4.12 -8.05 8.54
C PHE A 423 -5.36 -7.32 9.07
N THR A 424 -5.20 -6.20 9.75
CA THR A 424 -6.30 -5.41 10.35
C THR A 424 -7.48 -5.24 9.38
N SER A 425 -7.21 -4.71 8.19
CA SER A 425 -8.26 -4.44 7.17
C SER A 425 -8.78 -5.70 6.48
N GLY A 426 -8.02 -6.78 6.56
CA GLY A 426 -8.37 -8.07 5.95
C GLY A 426 -9.30 -8.95 6.80
N VAL A 427 -9.52 -8.63 8.07
CA VAL A 427 -10.39 -9.41 8.98
C VAL A 427 -11.84 -9.00 8.81
N SER A 428 -12.19 -7.76 9.15
CA SER A 428 -13.54 -7.21 8.97
C SER A 428 -13.51 -5.69 8.89
N ASP A 429 -14.58 -5.10 8.37
CA ASP A 429 -14.70 -3.65 8.26
C ASP A 429 -14.86 -2.99 9.65
N ASP A 430 -15.55 -3.68 10.58
CA ASP A 430 -15.75 -3.21 11.96
C ASP A 430 -14.40 -3.19 12.72
N LEU A 431 -13.59 -4.26 12.60
CA LEU A 431 -12.25 -4.28 13.17
C LEU A 431 -11.37 -3.18 12.57
N SER A 432 -11.40 -3.02 11.25
CA SER A 432 -10.63 -1.98 10.57
C SER A 432 -10.96 -0.58 11.09
N ALA A 433 -12.24 -0.27 11.26
CA ALA A 433 -12.69 1.02 11.79
C ALA A 433 -12.26 1.24 13.26
N ALA A 434 -12.34 0.20 14.10
CA ALA A 434 -11.88 0.28 15.50
C ALA A 434 -10.35 0.45 15.57
N MET A 435 -9.62 -0.33 14.79
CA MET A 435 -8.15 -0.30 14.79
C MET A 435 -7.55 1.02 14.32
N GLN A 436 -8.26 1.81 13.51
CA GLN A 436 -7.81 3.15 13.16
C GLN A 436 -7.66 4.03 14.42
N ASN A 437 -8.63 4.01 15.31
CA ASN A 437 -8.56 4.77 16.58
C ASN A 437 -7.50 4.20 17.52
N ILE A 438 -7.31 2.89 17.55
CA ILE A 438 -6.31 2.21 18.39
C ILE A 438 -4.91 2.60 17.93
N THR A 439 -4.61 2.44 16.64
CA THR A 439 -3.26 2.71 16.11
C THR A 439 -2.87 4.19 16.15
N GLN A 440 -3.84 5.08 16.04
CA GLN A 440 -3.60 6.53 16.09
C GLN A 440 -3.68 7.10 17.53
N GLY A 441 -4.28 6.38 18.47
CA GLY A 441 -4.64 6.90 19.78
C GLY A 441 -3.47 7.42 20.63
N THR A 442 -2.26 6.89 20.43
CA THR A 442 -1.04 7.34 21.13
C THR A 442 -0.38 8.56 20.48
N MET A 443 -0.71 8.89 19.24
CA MET A 443 0.00 9.90 18.44
C MET A 443 -0.89 11.04 17.95
N LEU A 444 -2.18 10.77 17.78
CA LEU A 444 -3.10 11.74 17.20
C LEU A 444 -3.25 12.95 18.10
N THR A 445 -3.06 14.12 17.53
CA THR A 445 -3.23 15.42 18.19
C THR A 445 -4.71 15.82 18.24
N GLY A 446 -5.05 16.98 18.75
CA GLY A 446 -6.42 17.42 19.00
C GLY A 446 -6.81 17.30 20.47
N GLY A 447 -5.81 17.13 21.34
CA GLY A 447 -5.95 17.19 22.80
C GLY A 447 -6.36 15.88 23.48
N ASN A 448 -6.42 14.77 22.74
CA ASN A 448 -6.93 13.50 23.28
C ASN A 448 -6.01 12.30 23.00
N VAL A 449 -4.70 12.50 22.96
CA VAL A 449 -3.77 11.35 22.94
C VAL A 449 -3.93 10.55 24.24
N LYS A 450 -3.97 9.23 24.12
CA LYS A 450 -4.15 8.29 25.23
C LYS A 450 -2.88 7.47 25.42
N SER A 451 -2.61 7.08 26.64
CA SER A 451 -1.59 6.07 26.91
C SER A 451 -1.98 4.73 26.30
N TRP A 452 -0.99 3.90 25.98
CA TRP A 452 -1.27 2.58 25.41
C TRP A 452 -2.12 1.71 26.36
N THR A 453 -1.86 1.78 27.66
CA THR A 453 -2.64 1.06 28.66
C THR A 453 -4.13 1.43 28.62
N GLU A 454 -4.47 2.73 28.55
CA GLU A 454 -5.86 3.18 28.43
C GLU A 454 -6.53 2.68 27.15
N ILE A 455 -5.80 2.64 26.04
CA ILE A 455 -6.31 2.13 24.77
C ILE A 455 -6.61 0.64 24.87
N VAL A 456 -5.67 -0.16 25.35
CA VAL A 456 -5.84 -1.62 25.49
C VAL A 456 -6.99 -1.96 26.42
N GLU A 457 -7.07 -1.29 27.59
CA GLU A 457 -8.17 -1.50 28.56
C GLU A 457 -9.55 -1.20 27.96
N SER A 458 -9.65 -0.24 27.04
CA SER A 458 -10.94 0.14 26.45
C SER A 458 -11.35 -0.69 25.24
N GLU A 459 -10.40 -1.21 24.46
CA GLU A 459 -10.68 -1.72 23.10
C GLU A 459 -10.47 -3.24 22.94
N LYS A 460 -9.63 -3.84 23.78
CA LYS A 460 -9.18 -5.22 23.59
C LYS A 460 -10.32 -6.25 23.51
N GLU A 461 -11.33 -6.14 24.37
CA GLU A 461 -12.46 -7.09 24.37
C GLU A 461 -13.24 -7.06 23.04
N SER A 462 -13.38 -5.86 22.45
CA SER A 462 -14.07 -5.72 21.16
C SER A 462 -13.21 -6.31 20.01
N VAL A 463 -11.90 -6.09 20.06
CA VAL A 463 -10.94 -6.65 19.09
C VAL A 463 -10.94 -8.18 19.17
N ASP A 464 -10.87 -8.74 20.37
CA ASP A 464 -10.92 -10.20 20.60
C ASP A 464 -12.20 -10.80 20.00
N PHE A 465 -13.36 -10.16 20.21
CA PHE A 465 -14.62 -10.62 19.66
C PHE A 465 -14.65 -10.74 18.13
N TRP A 466 -14.15 -9.72 17.41
CA TRP A 466 -14.11 -9.76 15.94
C TRP A 466 -13.11 -10.79 15.41
N ILE A 467 -11.99 -10.99 16.13
CA ILE A 467 -10.99 -12.01 15.77
C ILE A 467 -11.52 -13.42 16.00
N GLU A 468 -12.22 -13.67 17.10
CA GLU A 468 -12.84 -14.97 17.38
C GLU A 468 -13.89 -15.33 16.32
N ASP A 469 -14.72 -14.35 15.89
CA ASP A 469 -15.72 -14.54 14.83
C ASP A 469 -15.05 -14.88 13.48
N ALA A 470 -14.01 -14.15 13.10
CA ALA A 470 -13.24 -14.43 11.89
C ALA A 470 -12.57 -15.82 11.94
N ASN A 471 -11.91 -16.16 13.05
CA ASN A 471 -11.27 -17.46 13.23
C ASN A 471 -12.25 -18.62 13.20
N ALA A 472 -13.46 -18.47 13.78
CA ALA A 472 -14.50 -19.46 13.68
C ALA A 472 -14.88 -19.77 12.23
N GLY A 473 -14.90 -18.77 11.35
CA GLY A 473 -15.10 -18.95 9.90
C GLY A 473 -13.90 -19.60 9.20
N MET A 474 -12.69 -19.40 9.69
CA MET A 474 -11.46 -19.97 9.09
C MET A 474 -11.30 -21.48 9.37
N VAL A 475 -11.81 -21.96 10.48
CA VAL A 475 -11.69 -23.39 10.88
C VAL A 475 -12.75 -24.28 10.23
N GLN A 476 -13.93 -23.75 9.86
CA GLN A 476 -15.00 -24.49 9.21
C GLN A 476 -14.74 -24.79 7.73
#